data_4f420059e8ece77f7cbb29f4e155dc4d
#
_entry.id   4f420059e8ece77f7cbb29f4e155dc4d
#
_cell.length_a   1.000
_cell.length_b   1.000
_cell.length_c   1.000
_cell.angle_alpha   90.00
_cell.angle_beta   90.00
_cell.angle_gamma   90.00
#
_symmetry.space_group_name_H-M   'P 1'
#
loop_
_entity.id
_entity.type
_entity.pdbx_description
1 polymer ?
#
loop_
_entity_poly.entity_id
_entity_poly.type
_entity_poly.pdbx_seq_one_letter_code
_entity_poly.pdbx_strand_id
1 'polypeptide(L)'
;HLEDLKDSVRKKLEAGRENAYRSYDLATIRCEAPVAFEPEACRVQDVDNDALWELFQKLEFTRLASRYQLHPPKPAEPEVCEGTCEPVIVETAEHAEAFLKQFAEKPYVAVLFAPGFDAVSVLLDDGSAACYFSRERLGEAYETVLRGLCSGSIRKVTHDLKEVMRHLLECGLPIEGFCFDTALAGYLLDATQGSYEIDRLFMQYCASKVGLADEKELGEAAAISNLSARTAAIAALYEVLPKKLESEGMQELYYEMELPLCAVLARMETAGVLADQMALVAFGNMLSERIADCQALIF
;
A
#
# COMPACT_ATOMS: atom_id res chain seq x y z
N HIS A 1 -17.77 -68.63 -27.53
CA HIS A 1 -17.92 -69.53 -26.39
C HIS A 1 -16.60 -69.64 -25.65
N LEU A 2 -16.62 -69.50 -24.31
CA LEU A 2 -15.39 -69.48 -23.46
C LEU A 2 -14.68 -70.86 -23.50
N GLU A 3 -15.42 -71.91 -23.78
CA GLU A 3 -14.92 -73.28 -23.83
C GLU A 3 -14.03 -73.60 -25.06
N ASP A 4 -14.15 -72.78 -26.12
CA ASP A 4 -13.32 -72.86 -27.33
C ASP A 4 -11.98 -72.20 -27.23
N LEU A 5 -11.73 -71.51 -26.11
CA LEU A 5 -10.50 -70.72 -25.89
C LEU A 5 -9.45 -71.52 -25.10
N LYS A 6 -8.17 -71.20 -25.34
CA LYS A 6 -7.06 -71.75 -24.55
C LYS A 6 -7.24 -71.40 -23.05
N ASP A 7 -6.98 -72.40 -22.19
CA ASP A 7 -7.18 -72.24 -20.72
C ASP A 7 -6.61 -70.98 -20.10
N SER A 8 -5.46 -70.48 -20.53
CA SER A 8 -4.85 -69.26 -20.03
C SER A 8 -5.65 -68.06 -20.41
N VAL A 9 -6.31 -68.01 -21.55
CA VAL A 9 -7.15 -66.89 -22.02
C VAL A 9 -8.50 -66.94 -21.32
N ARG A 10 -9.10 -68.17 -21.24
CA ARG A 10 -10.36 -68.39 -20.53
C ARG A 10 -10.29 -67.88 -19.09
N LYS A 11 -9.28 -68.33 -18.32
CA LYS A 11 -9.08 -67.85 -16.92
C LYS A 11 -8.96 -66.34 -16.78
N LYS A 12 -8.26 -65.67 -17.70
CA LYS A 12 -8.16 -64.19 -17.70
C LYS A 12 -9.52 -63.54 -17.98
N LEU A 13 -10.31 -64.07 -18.93
CA LEU A 13 -11.63 -63.55 -19.26
C LEU A 13 -12.62 -63.73 -18.12
N GLU A 14 -12.58 -64.93 -17.49
CA GLU A 14 -13.42 -65.24 -16.32
C GLU A 14 -13.08 -64.31 -15.15
N ALA A 15 -11.80 -64.12 -14.82
CA ALA A 15 -11.37 -63.25 -13.76
C ALA A 15 -11.65 -61.75 -14.04
N GLY A 16 -11.62 -61.37 -15.34
CA GLY A 16 -11.89 -59.99 -15.77
C GLY A 16 -13.35 -59.68 -16.08
N ARG A 17 -14.27 -60.63 -15.93
CA ARG A 17 -15.68 -60.53 -16.38
C ARG A 17 -16.39 -59.30 -15.74
N GLU A 18 -16.30 -59.14 -14.43
CA GLU A 18 -16.94 -58.02 -13.73
C GLU A 18 -16.37 -56.69 -14.17
N ASN A 19 -15.07 -56.59 -14.32
CA ASN A 19 -14.41 -55.37 -14.81
C ASN A 19 -14.82 -55.04 -16.25
N ALA A 20 -15.00 -56.03 -17.11
CA ALA A 20 -15.48 -55.85 -18.48
C ALA A 20 -16.90 -55.27 -18.51
N TYR A 21 -17.82 -55.82 -17.71
CA TYR A 21 -19.18 -55.28 -17.61
C TYR A 21 -19.22 -53.90 -16.99
N ARG A 22 -18.41 -53.62 -15.95
CA ARG A 22 -18.27 -52.28 -15.36
C ARG A 22 -17.73 -51.29 -16.38
N SER A 23 -16.69 -51.68 -17.14
CA SER A 23 -16.14 -50.82 -18.19
C SER A 23 -17.14 -50.53 -19.30
N TYR A 24 -17.94 -51.54 -19.67
CA TYR A 24 -19.02 -51.38 -20.66
C TYR A 24 -20.09 -50.40 -20.17
N ASP A 25 -20.54 -50.54 -18.92
CA ASP A 25 -21.54 -49.63 -18.32
C ASP A 25 -20.99 -48.20 -18.23
N LEU A 26 -19.73 -48.04 -17.81
CA LEU A 26 -19.06 -46.73 -17.72
C LEU A 26 -18.82 -46.07 -19.09
N ALA A 27 -18.54 -46.89 -20.12
CA ALA A 27 -18.32 -46.40 -21.48
C ALA A 27 -19.64 -46.14 -22.25
N THR A 28 -20.75 -46.64 -21.75
CA THR A 28 -22.05 -46.47 -22.40
C THR A 28 -22.59 -45.07 -22.17
N ILE A 29 -22.82 -44.31 -23.25
CA ILE A 29 -23.39 -42.96 -23.17
C ILE A 29 -24.83 -43.05 -22.67
N ARG A 30 -25.11 -42.35 -21.59
CA ARG A 30 -26.46 -42.24 -21.03
C ARG A 30 -27.15 -41.01 -21.60
N CYS A 31 -28.07 -41.23 -22.53
CA CYS A 31 -28.83 -40.15 -23.17
C CYS A 31 -29.93 -39.54 -22.27
N GLU A 32 -30.27 -40.22 -21.16
CA GLU A 32 -31.37 -39.87 -20.26
C GLU A 32 -30.85 -39.24 -18.95
N ALA A 33 -29.60 -38.76 -18.95
CA ALA A 33 -29.07 -38.02 -17.78
C ALA A 33 -29.93 -36.78 -17.52
N PRO A 34 -30.29 -36.47 -16.26
CA PRO A 34 -31.11 -35.30 -15.93
C PRO A 34 -30.27 -34.01 -16.02
N VAL A 35 -29.88 -33.63 -17.23
CA VAL A 35 -29.14 -32.44 -17.53
C VAL A 35 -30.06 -31.45 -18.26
N ALA A 36 -30.30 -30.31 -17.67
CA ALA A 36 -30.94 -29.21 -18.38
C ALA A 36 -29.90 -28.60 -19.33
N PHE A 37 -30.06 -28.81 -20.63
CA PHE A 37 -29.18 -28.30 -21.66
C PHE A 37 -29.94 -27.34 -22.57
N GLU A 38 -29.59 -26.08 -22.52
CA GLU A 38 -30.09 -25.05 -23.42
C GLU A 38 -28.94 -24.60 -24.33
N PRO A 39 -28.98 -24.92 -25.64
CA PRO A 39 -27.91 -24.55 -26.58
C PRO A 39 -27.60 -23.06 -26.61
N GLU A 40 -28.62 -22.22 -26.43
CA GLU A 40 -28.47 -20.76 -26.41
C GLU A 40 -27.66 -20.27 -25.19
N ALA A 41 -27.80 -20.92 -24.03
CA ALA A 41 -27.02 -20.63 -22.85
C ALA A 41 -25.54 -21.03 -22.97
N CYS A 42 -25.21 -21.86 -23.94
CA CYS A 42 -23.86 -22.34 -24.22
C CYS A 42 -23.10 -21.45 -25.23
N ARG A 43 -23.73 -20.43 -25.76
CA ARG A 43 -23.03 -19.50 -26.63
C ARG A 43 -21.92 -18.76 -25.86
N VAL A 44 -20.76 -18.68 -26.49
CA VAL A 44 -19.66 -17.85 -25.96
C VAL A 44 -20.13 -16.42 -25.92
N GLN A 45 -20.19 -15.88 -24.72
CA GLN A 45 -20.52 -14.47 -24.48
C GLN A 45 -19.25 -13.63 -24.47
N ASP A 46 -19.40 -12.32 -24.63
CA ASP A 46 -18.29 -11.41 -24.46
C ASP A 46 -17.75 -11.50 -23.03
N VAL A 47 -16.43 -11.41 -22.92
CA VAL A 47 -15.77 -11.52 -21.63
C VAL A 47 -16.04 -10.25 -20.83
N ASP A 48 -16.52 -10.39 -19.61
CA ASP A 48 -16.55 -9.31 -18.64
C ASP A 48 -15.11 -9.03 -18.17
N ASN A 49 -14.48 -8.07 -18.84
CA ASN A 49 -13.09 -7.72 -18.59
C ASN A 49 -12.87 -7.14 -17.17
N ASP A 50 -13.88 -6.47 -16.63
CA ASP A 50 -13.79 -5.82 -15.31
C ASP A 50 -13.82 -6.90 -14.21
N ALA A 51 -14.78 -7.83 -14.28
CA ALA A 51 -14.85 -8.95 -13.35
C ALA A 51 -13.63 -9.88 -13.48
N LEU A 52 -13.10 -10.07 -14.69
CA LEU A 52 -11.90 -10.87 -14.92
C LEU A 52 -10.64 -10.16 -14.37
N TRP A 53 -10.55 -8.84 -14.47
CA TRP A 53 -9.49 -8.06 -13.86
C TRP A 53 -9.51 -8.22 -12.34
N GLU A 54 -10.65 -8.01 -11.69
CA GLU A 54 -10.78 -8.16 -10.24
C GLU A 54 -10.39 -9.57 -9.76
N LEU A 55 -10.83 -10.60 -10.50
CA LEU A 55 -10.45 -11.98 -10.19
C LEU A 55 -8.95 -12.22 -10.31
N PHE A 56 -8.31 -11.69 -11.37
CA PHE A 56 -6.86 -11.85 -11.56
C PHE A 56 -6.05 -11.07 -10.53
N GLN A 57 -6.54 -9.92 -10.08
CA GLN A 57 -5.92 -9.20 -8.96
C GLN A 57 -6.01 -10.03 -7.67
N LYS A 58 -7.19 -10.56 -7.35
CA LYS A 58 -7.41 -11.41 -6.17
C LYS A 58 -6.54 -12.68 -6.18
N LEU A 59 -6.25 -13.22 -7.36
CA LEU A 59 -5.41 -14.41 -7.54
C LEU A 59 -3.94 -14.08 -7.84
N GLU A 60 -3.55 -12.80 -7.83
CA GLU A 60 -2.20 -12.32 -8.13
C GLU A 60 -1.67 -12.72 -9.52
N PHE A 61 -2.56 -12.90 -10.49
CA PHE A 61 -2.23 -13.35 -11.85
C PHE A 61 -1.81 -12.17 -12.76
N THR A 62 -0.83 -11.38 -12.32
CA THR A 62 -0.35 -10.17 -13.04
C THR A 62 0.10 -10.43 -14.47
N ARG A 63 0.79 -11.56 -14.73
CA ARG A 63 1.23 -11.94 -16.06
C ARG A 63 0.05 -12.31 -16.98
N LEU A 64 -1.01 -12.91 -16.44
CA LEU A 64 -2.20 -13.21 -17.21
C LEU A 64 -2.98 -11.94 -17.52
N ALA A 65 -3.15 -11.04 -16.56
CA ALA A 65 -3.77 -9.75 -16.79
C ALA A 65 -3.09 -8.99 -17.94
N SER A 66 -1.76 -8.93 -17.95
CA SER A 66 -0.99 -8.33 -19.05
C SER A 66 -1.16 -9.06 -20.38
N ARG A 67 -1.17 -10.39 -20.37
CA ARG A 67 -1.34 -11.22 -21.58
C ARG A 67 -2.70 -11.02 -22.24
N TYR A 68 -3.76 -10.89 -21.44
CA TYR A 68 -5.12 -10.62 -21.92
C TYR A 68 -5.39 -9.13 -22.14
N GLN A 69 -4.38 -8.27 -21.98
CA GLN A 69 -4.50 -6.81 -22.11
C GLN A 69 -5.63 -6.23 -21.24
N LEU A 70 -5.86 -6.87 -20.09
CA LEU A 70 -6.82 -6.38 -19.13
C LEU A 70 -6.28 -5.12 -18.49
N HIS A 71 -7.10 -4.13 -18.44
CA HIS A 71 -6.85 -2.90 -17.71
C HIS A 71 -7.73 -2.87 -16.46
N PRO A 72 -7.31 -2.18 -15.40
CA PRO A 72 -8.23 -1.93 -14.29
C PRO A 72 -9.54 -1.43 -14.87
N PRO A 73 -10.70 -1.90 -14.35
CA PRO A 73 -11.97 -1.33 -14.74
C PRO A 73 -11.79 0.18 -14.74
N LYS A 74 -12.14 0.85 -15.85
CA LYS A 74 -12.10 2.31 -15.84
C LYS A 74 -12.89 2.70 -14.60
N PRO A 75 -12.28 3.28 -13.58
CA PRO A 75 -13.06 3.89 -12.53
C PRO A 75 -14.04 4.80 -13.28
N ALA A 76 -15.29 4.80 -12.93
CA ALA A 76 -16.15 5.96 -13.22
C ALA A 76 -15.24 7.13 -12.95
N GLU A 77 -14.86 7.89 -13.98
CA GLU A 77 -13.71 8.81 -14.01
C GLU A 77 -13.45 9.26 -12.58
N PRO A 78 -12.32 8.89 -11.95
CA PRO A 78 -12.17 9.13 -10.52
C PRO A 78 -12.56 10.57 -10.36
N GLU A 79 -13.61 10.84 -9.58
CA GLU A 79 -13.95 12.20 -9.26
C GLU A 79 -12.63 12.76 -8.77
N VAL A 80 -11.99 13.55 -9.62
CA VAL A 80 -10.85 14.33 -9.17
C VAL A 80 -11.47 15.04 -7.98
N CYS A 81 -11.02 14.71 -6.80
CA CYS A 81 -11.35 15.57 -5.68
C CYS A 81 -10.74 16.90 -6.10
N GLU A 82 -11.56 17.73 -6.78
CA GLU A 82 -11.23 19.11 -7.13
C GLU A 82 -11.17 19.97 -5.86
N GLY A 83 -11.02 19.33 -4.71
CA GLY A 83 -10.51 19.98 -3.54
C GLY A 83 -9.05 20.34 -3.80
N THR A 84 -8.83 21.38 -4.59
CA THR A 84 -7.58 22.11 -4.55
C THR A 84 -7.44 22.57 -3.11
N CYS A 85 -6.62 21.86 -2.34
CA CYS A 85 -6.31 22.29 -0.98
C CYS A 85 -5.45 23.55 -1.10
N GLU A 86 -6.05 24.70 -0.81
CA GLU A 86 -5.36 25.96 -0.94
C GLU A 86 -4.29 26.11 0.17
N PRO A 87 -3.04 26.37 -0.22
CA PRO A 87 -1.99 26.60 0.77
C PRO A 87 -2.16 27.97 1.45
N VAL A 88 -2.27 27.97 2.76
CA VAL A 88 -2.19 29.17 3.60
C VAL A 88 -0.75 29.32 4.08
N ILE A 89 0.00 30.20 3.45
CA ILE A 89 1.43 30.43 3.79
C ILE A 89 1.52 31.21 5.09
N VAL A 90 2.20 30.65 6.08
CA VAL A 90 2.41 31.26 7.39
C VAL A 90 3.76 31.97 7.41
N GLU A 91 3.75 33.30 7.47
CA GLU A 91 4.93 34.15 7.36
C GLU A 91 5.45 34.65 8.70
N THR A 92 4.66 34.57 9.77
CA THR A 92 5.04 35.14 11.08
C THR A 92 4.86 34.11 12.20
N ALA A 93 5.72 34.24 13.23
CA ALA A 93 5.64 33.39 14.42
C ALA A 93 4.30 33.56 15.17
N GLU A 94 3.75 34.75 15.20
CA GLU A 94 2.48 35.07 15.87
C GLU A 94 1.32 34.31 15.22
N HIS A 95 1.26 34.32 13.88
CA HIS A 95 0.27 33.53 13.15
C HIS A 95 0.47 32.02 13.36
N ALA A 96 1.71 31.56 13.40
CA ALA A 96 2.02 30.15 13.66
C ALA A 96 1.53 29.71 15.06
N GLU A 97 1.75 30.53 16.09
CA GLU A 97 1.24 30.23 17.44
C GLU A 97 -0.29 30.21 17.50
N ALA A 98 -0.96 31.11 16.77
CA ALA A 98 -2.42 31.11 16.69
C ALA A 98 -2.94 29.79 16.07
N PHE A 99 -2.33 29.32 14.97
CA PHE A 99 -2.67 28.04 14.36
C PHE A 99 -2.38 26.85 15.28
N LEU A 100 -1.26 26.83 15.99
CA LEU A 100 -0.96 25.74 16.95
C LEU A 100 -2.03 25.64 18.05
N LYS A 101 -2.55 26.76 18.55
CA LYS A 101 -3.67 26.76 19.51
C LYS A 101 -4.93 26.19 18.89
N GLN A 102 -5.26 26.58 17.66
CA GLN A 102 -6.40 26.05 16.92
C GLN A 102 -6.26 24.55 16.68
N PHE A 103 -5.07 24.05 16.32
CA PHE A 103 -4.82 22.61 16.12
C PHE A 103 -4.97 21.82 17.41
N ALA A 104 -4.61 22.36 18.56
CA ALA A 104 -4.76 21.68 19.83
C ALA A 104 -6.23 21.49 20.25
N GLU A 105 -7.16 22.26 19.70
CA GLU A 105 -8.60 22.15 19.94
C GLU A 105 -9.26 21.09 19.06
N LYS A 106 -8.56 20.59 18.01
CA LYS A 106 -9.10 19.60 17.08
C LYS A 106 -8.91 18.18 17.58
N PRO A 107 -9.81 17.25 17.19
CA PRO A 107 -9.66 15.84 17.52
C PRO A 107 -8.37 15.25 16.92
N TYR A 108 -7.96 15.71 15.74
CA TYR A 108 -6.69 15.42 15.08
C TYR A 108 -6.41 16.43 13.97
N VAL A 109 -5.19 16.46 13.48
CA VAL A 109 -4.78 17.18 12.28
C VAL A 109 -3.98 16.26 11.36
N ALA A 110 -4.17 16.38 10.05
CA ALA A 110 -3.30 15.72 9.09
C ALA A 110 -2.05 16.57 8.85
N VAL A 111 -0.89 15.94 8.86
CA VAL A 111 0.42 16.59 8.78
C VAL A 111 1.30 15.88 7.77
N LEU A 112 1.94 16.62 6.89
CA LEU A 112 2.93 16.10 5.96
C LEU A 112 4.17 17.00 5.95
N PHE A 113 5.32 16.39 6.17
CA PHE A 113 6.61 17.08 6.09
C PHE A 113 7.13 17.06 4.65
N ALA A 114 7.73 18.15 4.21
CA ALA A 114 8.42 18.18 2.93
C ALA A 114 9.68 17.29 2.96
N PRO A 115 10.15 16.80 1.81
CA PRO A 115 11.45 16.16 1.71
C PRO A 115 12.55 17.09 2.28
N GLY A 116 13.33 16.59 3.23
CA GLY A 116 14.35 17.41 3.93
C GLY A 116 13.87 18.12 5.19
N PHE A 117 12.57 18.06 5.51
CA PHE A 117 11.98 18.59 6.76
C PHE A 117 12.16 20.10 6.98
N ASP A 118 12.39 20.85 5.92
CA ASP A 118 12.49 22.31 5.92
C ASP A 118 11.11 22.99 5.82
N ALA A 119 10.08 22.24 5.54
CA ALA A 119 8.70 22.69 5.53
C ALA A 119 7.72 21.61 6.02
N VAL A 120 6.57 22.03 6.50
CA VAL A 120 5.47 21.17 6.92
C VAL A 120 4.13 21.78 6.52
N SER A 121 3.24 20.94 6.02
CA SER A 121 1.84 21.26 5.72
C SER A 121 0.93 20.63 6.77
N VAL A 122 -0.01 21.39 7.29
CA VAL A 122 -0.99 20.95 8.29
C VAL A 122 -2.38 21.33 7.82
N LEU A 123 -3.25 20.34 7.68
CA LEU A 123 -4.60 20.57 7.17
C LEU A 123 -5.43 21.42 8.14
N LEU A 124 -6.11 22.41 7.59
CA LEU A 124 -7.17 23.16 8.26
C LEU A 124 -8.48 22.34 8.24
N ASP A 125 -9.61 22.89 8.51
CA ASP A 125 -10.86 22.23 8.86
C ASP A 125 -11.35 21.10 7.94
N ASP A 126 -11.87 21.41 6.76
CA ASP A 126 -12.64 20.51 5.90
C ASP A 126 -11.86 19.93 4.72
N GLY A 127 -10.56 20.14 4.68
CA GLY A 127 -9.72 19.72 3.56
C GLY A 127 -9.58 20.76 2.45
N SER A 128 -10.23 21.92 2.56
CA SER A 128 -10.17 22.99 1.55
C SER A 128 -8.86 23.78 1.59
N ALA A 129 -8.22 23.87 2.77
CA ALA A 129 -6.99 24.62 2.97
C ALA A 129 -6.02 23.93 3.93
N ALA A 130 -4.71 24.15 3.73
CA ALA A 130 -3.67 23.69 4.61
C ALA A 130 -2.69 24.80 4.94
N CYS A 131 -2.32 24.91 6.22
CA CYS A 131 -1.25 25.80 6.66
C CYS A 131 0.09 25.26 6.21
N TYR A 132 0.87 26.11 5.55
CA TYR A 132 2.24 25.82 5.15
C TYR A 132 3.22 26.59 6.01
N PHE A 133 4.06 25.89 6.75
CA PHE A 133 5.13 26.43 7.57
C PHE A 133 6.46 26.04 6.96
N SER A 134 7.38 26.99 6.77
CA SER A 134 8.71 26.67 6.27
C SER A 134 9.80 27.39 7.06
N ARG A 135 10.97 26.77 7.08
CA ARG A 135 12.18 27.35 7.67
C ARG A 135 12.60 28.62 6.93
N GLU A 136 12.38 28.69 5.63
CA GLU A 136 12.70 29.85 4.81
C GLU A 136 11.90 31.09 5.24
N ARG A 137 10.60 30.92 5.58
CA ARG A 137 9.71 32.00 5.97
C ARG A 137 9.80 32.37 7.46
N LEU A 138 9.93 31.37 8.31
CA LEU A 138 9.87 31.52 9.77
C LEU A 138 11.25 31.63 10.43
N GLY A 139 12.34 31.31 9.72
CA GLY A 139 13.69 31.33 10.27
C GLY A 139 13.83 30.46 11.53
N GLU A 140 14.36 31.06 12.59
CA GLU A 140 14.55 30.41 13.91
C GLU A 140 13.23 30.01 14.59
N ALA A 141 12.13 30.68 14.28
CA ALA A 141 10.81 30.36 14.84
C ALA A 141 10.26 29.03 14.33
N TYR A 142 10.75 28.53 13.18
CA TYR A 142 10.32 27.26 12.61
C TYR A 142 10.51 26.08 13.57
N GLU A 143 11.64 26.02 14.26
CA GLU A 143 11.89 24.93 15.24
C GLU A 143 10.92 25.01 16.42
N THR A 144 10.60 26.24 16.88
CA THR A 144 9.59 26.44 17.94
C THR A 144 8.21 25.99 17.50
N VAL A 145 7.85 26.25 16.23
CA VAL A 145 6.59 25.76 15.63
C VAL A 145 6.57 24.23 15.58
N LEU A 146 7.65 23.59 15.11
CA LEU A 146 7.75 22.14 15.10
C LEU A 146 7.67 21.54 16.50
N ARG A 147 8.31 22.15 17.49
CA ARG A 147 8.24 21.72 18.89
C ARG A 147 6.81 21.78 19.44
N GLY A 148 6.07 22.84 19.12
CA GLY A 148 4.66 22.97 19.45
C GLY A 148 3.78 21.94 18.72
N LEU A 149 3.95 21.83 17.42
CA LEU A 149 3.19 20.91 16.57
C LEU A 149 3.43 19.43 16.98
N CYS A 150 4.68 19.04 17.25
CA CYS A 150 5.04 17.66 17.60
C CYS A 150 4.91 17.35 19.09
N SER A 151 4.31 18.26 19.90
CA SER A 151 3.97 18.00 21.30
C SER A 151 2.78 17.04 21.44
N GLY A 152 2.60 16.49 22.64
CA GLY A 152 1.49 15.59 22.97
C GLY A 152 0.12 16.26 22.98
N SER A 153 0.06 17.60 22.98
CA SER A 153 -1.19 18.37 23.00
C SER A 153 -1.95 18.35 21.67
N ILE A 154 -1.27 18.08 20.55
CA ILE A 154 -1.84 18.02 19.21
C ILE A 154 -1.80 16.57 18.73
N ARG A 155 -2.95 15.98 18.41
CA ARG A 155 -3.04 14.64 17.79
C ARG A 155 -2.83 14.77 16.30
N LYS A 156 -1.93 13.95 15.75
CA LYS A 156 -1.50 14.03 14.35
C LYS A 156 -1.67 12.71 13.62
N VAL A 157 -2.14 12.81 12.40
CA VAL A 157 -2.14 11.75 11.38
C VAL A 157 -1.09 12.12 10.34
N THR A 158 -0.24 11.19 9.97
CA THR A 158 0.85 11.44 9.02
C THR A 158 1.04 10.27 8.06
N HIS A 159 2.09 10.35 7.29
CA HIS A 159 2.57 9.31 6.38
C HIS A 159 4.06 9.06 6.64
N ASP A 160 4.50 7.79 6.59
CA ASP A 160 5.87 7.37 6.92
C ASP A 160 6.35 7.84 8.30
N LEU A 161 5.54 7.54 9.33
CA LEU A 161 5.75 8.00 10.71
C LEU A 161 7.14 7.69 11.25
N LYS A 162 7.70 6.51 10.96
CA LYS A 162 9.03 6.12 11.45
C LYS A 162 10.10 7.11 10.98
N GLU A 163 10.10 7.48 9.70
CA GLU A 163 11.03 8.46 9.14
C GLU A 163 10.83 9.85 9.74
N VAL A 164 9.57 10.26 9.92
CA VAL A 164 9.24 11.53 10.60
C VAL A 164 9.81 11.54 12.02
N MET A 165 9.57 10.50 12.81
CA MET A 165 10.07 10.39 14.18
C MET A 165 11.59 10.37 14.25
N ARG A 166 12.25 9.61 13.35
CA ARG A 166 13.71 9.55 13.28
C ARG A 166 14.30 10.95 13.06
N HIS A 167 13.79 11.69 12.07
CA HIS A 167 14.28 13.05 11.78
C HIS A 167 14.03 14.02 12.95
N LEU A 168 12.85 13.97 13.56
CA LEU A 168 12.54 14.80 14.73
C LEU A 168 13.50 14.51 15.90
N LEU A 169 13.82 13.23 16.16
CA LEU A 169 14.78 12.84 17.18
C LEU A 169 16.20 13.35 16.89
N GLU A 170 16.64 13.27 15.63
CA GLU A 170 17.93 13.82 15.20
C GLU A 170 18.03 15.33 15.42
N CYS A 171 16.90 16.04 15.30
CA CYS A 171 16.81 17.48 15.59
C CYS A 171 16.54 17.80 17.08
N GLY A 172 16.43 16.80 17.97
CA GLY A 172 16.11 17.03 19.39
C GLY A 172 14.68 17.52 19.63
N LEU A 173 13.76 17.20 18.72
CA LEU A 173 12.35 17.58 18.77
C LEU A 173 11.49 16.45 19.37
N PRO A 174 10.33 16.78 19.99
CA PRO A 174 9.41 15.78 20.50
C PRO A 174 8.78 14.95 19.39
N ILE A 175 8.44 13.69 19.69
CA ILE A 175 7.79 12.74 18.77
C ILE A 175 6.42 12.29 19.30
N GLU A 176 5.74 13.15 20.02
CA GLU A 176 4.49 12.82 20.71
C GLU A 176 3.27 13.17 19.87
N GLY A 177 2.10 12.62 20.23
CA GLY A 177 0.81 12.96 19.65
C GLY A 177 0.54 12.38 18.25
N PHE A 178 1.42 11.58 17.68
CA PHE A 178 1.12 10.86 16.43
C PHE A 178 0.21 9.68 16.73
N CYS A 179 -0.95 9.63 16.07
CA CYS A 179 -1.99 8.64 16.34
C CYS A 179 -2.31 7.74 15.13
N PHE A 180 -1.78 8.06 13.94
CA PHE A 180 -1.99 7.24 12.76
C PHE A 180 -0.91 7.50 11.69
N ASP A 181 -0.55 6.43 10.97
CA ASP A 181 0.35 6.41 9.82
C ASP A 181 -0.35 5.72 8.65
N THR A 182 -0.57 6.44 7.55
CA THR A 182 -1.27 5.91 6.39
C THR A 182 -0.44 4.91 5.59
N ALA A 183 0.90 5.03 5.56
CA ALA A 183 1.78 4.06 4.90
C ALA A 183 1.76 2.71 5.63
N LEU A 184 1.88 2.75 6.95
CA LEU A 184 1.83 1.56 7.81
C LEU A 184 0.48 0.84 7.71
N ALA A 185 -0.62 1.60 7.70
CA ALA A 185 -1.96 1.04 7.51
C ALA A 185 -2.10 0.37 6.14
N GLY A 186 -1.59 1.01 5.08
CA GLY A 186 -1.55 0.44 3.74
C GLY A 186 -0.75 -0.86 3.67
N TYR A 187 0.41 -0.89 4.36
CA TYR A 187 1.25 -2.09 4.46
C TYR A 187 0.53 -3.27 5.13
N LEU A 188 -0.16 -3.03 6.23
CA LEU A 188 -0.88 -4.10 6.92
C LEU A 188 -2.08 -4.63 6.13
N LEU A 189 -2.76 -3.75 5.39
CA LEU A 189 -3.89 -4.15 4.55
C LEU A 189 -3.47 -4.94 3.31
N ASP A 190 -2.27 -4.67 2.77
CA ASP A 190 -1.72 -5.40 1.62
C ASP A 190 -0.19 -5.32 1.62
N ALA A 191 0.47 -6.28 2.28
CA ALA A 191 1.93 -6.38 2.38
C ALA A 191 2.64 -6.74 1.07
N THR A 192 1.89 -7.07 0.00
CA THR A 192 2.45 -7.50 -1.29
C THR A 192 2.72 -6.34 -2.24
N GLN A 193 2.27 -5.14 -1.90
CA GLN A 193 2.46 -3.97 -2.74
C GLN A 193 3.93 -3.52 -2.76
N GLY A 194 4.39 -3.11 -3.93
CA GLY A 194 5.76 -2.62 -4.10
C GLY A 194 5.98 -1.18 -3.60
N SER A 195 4.94 -0.44 -3.24
CA SER A 195 5.00 0.95 -2.76
C SER A 195 3.71 1.33 -2.05
N TYR A 196 3.86 2.16 -1.00
CA TYR A 196 2.75 2.68 -0.17
C TYR A 196 2.66 4.21 -0.26
N GLU A 197 3.09 4.80 -1.35
CA GLU A 197 2.99 6.23 -1.62
C GLU A 197 1.57 6.77 -1.47
N ILE A 198 1.44 8.00 -0.96
CA ILE A 198 0.15 8.67 -0.69
C ILE A 198 -0.76 8.61 -1.92
N ASP A 199 -0.23 8.99 -3.09
CA ASP A 199 -1.00 9.10 -4.33
C ASP A 199 -1.59 7.74 -4.74
N ARG A 200 -0.82 6.66 -4.52
CA ARG A 200 -1.24 5.29 -4.80
C ARG A 200 -2.30 4.80 -3.80
N LEU A 201 -2.07 5.00 -2.51
CA LEU A 201 -3.04 4.64 -1.47
C LEU A 201 -4.34 5.40 -1.64
N PHE A 202 -4.27 6.69 -1.98
CA PHE A 202 -5.44 7.52 -2.20
C PHE A 202 -6.27 7.01 -3.38
N MET A 203 -5.60 6.66 -4.50
CA MET A 203 -6.27 6.03 -5.64
C MET A 203 -6.94 4.71 -5.26
N GLN A 204 -6.24 3.87 -4.50
CA GLN A 204 -6.70 2.53 -4.15
C GLN A 204 -7.89 2.55 -3.18
N TYR A 205 -7.83 3.39 -2.15
CA TYR A 205 -8.81 3.36 -1.05
C TYR A 205 -9.89 4.44 -1.14
N CYS A 206 -9.61 5.54 -1.82
CA CYS A 206 -10.57 6.63 -2.02
C CYS A 206 -11.11 6.72 -3.45
N ALA A 207 -10.63 5.86 -4.37
CA ALA A 207 -10.99 5.85 -5.79
C ALA A 207 -10.84 7.23 -6.49
N SER A 208 -9.93 8.06 -5.99
CA SER A 208 -9.69 9.43 -6.46
C SER A 208 -8.20 9.69 -6.67
N LYS A 209 -7.87 10.66 -7.51
CA LYS A 209 -6.49 11.12 -7.71
C LYS A 209 -6.21 12.34 -6.85
N VAL A 210 -4.99 12.43 -6.32
CA VAL A 210 -4.52 13.66 -5.67
C VAL A 210 -4.42 14.75 -6.74
N GLY A 211 -5.02 15.90 -6.49
CA GLY A 211 -4.99 17.07 -7.39
C GLY A 211 -3.62 17.75 -7.34
N LEU A 212 -2.64 17.18 -8.05
CA LEU A 212 -1.29 17.74 -8.13
C LEU A 212 -1.23 18.83 -9.21
N ALA A 213 -0.41 19.85 -8.98
CA ALA A 213 -0.07 20.83 -10.01
C ALA A 213 0.61 20.15 -11.21
N ASP A 214 0.45 20.71 -12.41
CA ASP A 214 1.01 20.12 -13.63
C ASP A 214 2.54 19.93 -13.47
N GLU A 215 3.07 18.78 -13.92
CA GLU A 215 4.52 18.49 -13.90
C GLU A 215 5.37 19.54 -14.66
N LYS A 216 4.73 20.37 -15.46
CA LYS A 216 5.35 21.47 -16.20
C LYS A 216 5.51 22.74 -15.37
N GLU A 217 4.79 22.87 -14.27
CA GLU A 217 4.93 23.98 -13.30
C GLU A 217 6.03 23.65 -12.31
N LEU A 218 7.28 23.81 -12.75
CA LEU A 218 8.44 23.70 -11.87
C LEU A 218 8.58 24.99 -11.06
N GLY A 219 8.37 24.91 -9.75
CA GLY A 219 8.56 26.07 -8.86
C GLY A 219 8.10 25.82 -7.42
N GLU A 220 8.45 26.74 -6.53
CA GLU A 220 8.08 26.71 -5.11
C GLU A 220 6.55 26.61 -4.92
N ALA A 221 5.79 27.39 -5.69
CA ALA A 221 4.33 27.41 -5.60
C ALA A 221 3.70 26.02 -5.91
N ALA A 222 4.21 25.31 -6.94
CA ALA A 222 3.76 23.97 -7.26
C ALA A 222 4.13 22.95 -6.16
N ALA A 223 5.32 23.07 -5.60
CA ALA A 223 5.76 22.21 -4.50
C ALA A 223 4.88 22.40 -3.25
N ILE A 224 4.55 23.63 -2.90
CA ILE A 224 3.67 23.97 -1.78
C ILE A 224 2.25 23.44 -2.05
N SER A 225 1.71 23.65 -3.25
CA SER A 225 0.40 23.15 -3.64
C SER A 225 0.34 21.63 -3.56
N ASN A 226 1.35 20.93 -4.09
CA ASN A 226 1.43 19.47 -4.08
C ASN A 226 1.55 18.91 -2.65
N LEU A 227 2.31 19.58 -1.77
CA LEU A 227 2.41 19.19 -0.36
C LEU A 227 1.05 19.33 0.34
N SER A 228 0.33 20.43 0.09
CA SER A 228 -0.99 20.70 0.65
C SER A 228 -2.04 19.68 0.14
N ALA A 229 -2.03 19.38 -1.15
CA ALA A 229 -2.93 18.40 -1.74
C ALA A 229 -2.70 16.98 -1.16
N ARG A 230 -1.44 16.58 -0.96
CA ARG A 230 -1.12 15.30 -0.31
C ARG A 230 -1.48 15.28 1.16
N THR A 231 -1.39 16.42 1.86
CA THR A 231 -1.85 16.53 3.25
C THR A 231 -3.36 16.32 3.35
N ALA A 232 -4.13 16.86 2.41
CA ALA A 232 -5.56 16.60 2.32
C ALA A 232 -5.88 15.12 2.01
N ALA A 233 -5.09 14.49 1.14
CA ALA A 233 -5.22 13.07 0.85
C ALA A 233 -4.96 12.19 2.09
N ILE A 234 -4.00 12.54 2.96
CA ILE A 234 -3.77 11.85 4.24
C ILE A 234 -5.01 11.91 5.13
N ALA A 235 -5.67 13.07 5.23
CA ALA A 235 -6.89 13.19 6.02
C ALA A 235 -8.02 12.31 5.47
N ALA A 236 -8.22 12.32 4.15
CA ALA A 236 -9.23 11.47 3.51
C ALA A 236 -8.92 9.97 3.68
N LEU A 237 -7.65 9.56 3.59
CA LEU A 237 -7.22 8.19 3.88
C LEU A 237 -7.53 7.80 5.33
N TYR A 238 -7.37 8.72 6.27
CA TYR A 238 -7.68 8.46 7.68
C TYR A 238 -9.17 8.22 7.95
N GLU A 239 -10.06 8.73 7.10
CA GLU A 239 -11.51 8.44 7.20
C GLU A 239 -11.86 7.01 6.74
N VAL A 240 -11.01 6.39 5.92
CA VAL A 240 -11.26 5.09 5.29
C VAL A 240 -10.43 3.96 5.91
N LEU A 241 -9.12 4.17 6.07
CA LEU A 241 -8.19 3.11 6.47
C LEU A 241 -8.47 2.49 7.85
N PRO A 242 -8.84 3.25 8.92
CA PRO A 242 -9.16 2.66 10.21
C PRO A 242 -10.34 1.67 10.13
N LYS A 243 -11.37 1.99 9.34
CA LYS A 243 -12.54 1.11 9.14
C LYS A 243 -12.15 -0.17 8.40
N LYS A 244 -11.21 -0.06 7.46
CA LYS A 244 -10.67 -1.24 6.75
C LYS A 244 -9.83 -2.12 7.66
N LEU A 245 -8.95 -1.52 8.47
CA LEU A 245 -8.19 -2.27 9.49
C LEU A 245 -9.11 -3.01 10.46
N GLU A 246 -10.22 -2.41 10.86
CA GLU A 246 -11.22 -3.04 11.71
C GLU A 246 -11.91 -4.21 10.99
N SER A 247 -12.36 -4.02 9.76
CA SER A 247 -13.04 -5.07 8.98
C SER A 247 -12.16 -6.28 8.68
N GLU A 248 -10.85 -6.07 8.53
CA GLU A 248 -9.85 -7.13 8.30
C GLU A 248 -9.28 -7.71 9.61
N GLY A 249 -9.74 -7.24 10.78
CA GLY A 249 -9.26 -7.70 12.08
C GLY A 249 -7.82 -7.30 12.41
N MET A 250 -7.28 -6.27 11.75
CA MET A 250 -5.89 -5.81 11.91
C MET A 250 -5.75 -4.65 12.91
N GLN A 251 -6.84 -4.20 13.53
CA GLN A 251 -6.87 -3.02 14.39
C GLN A 251 -5.96 -3.18 15.61
N GLU A 252 -6.02 -4.32 16.30
CA GLU A 252 -5.18 -4.61 17.48
C GLU A 252 -3.69 -4.63 17.10
N LEU A 253 -3.35 -5.34 16.02
CA LEU A 253 -1.99 -5.38 15.48
C LEU A 253 -1.46 -3.97 15.16
N TYR A 254 -2.29 -3.14 14.52
CA TYR A 254 -1.91 -1.79 14.15
C TYR A 254 -1.65 -0.89 15.36
N TYR A 255 -2.62 -0.76 16.29
CA TYR A 255 -2.54 0.20 17.38
C TYR A 255 -1.70 -0.28 18.58
N GLU A 256 -1.67 -1.60 18.85
CA GLU A 256 -1.00 -2.15 20.02
C GLU A 256 0.45 -2.55 19.74
N MET A 257 0.78 -2.83 18.48
CA MET A 257 2.11 -3.32 18.11
C MET A 257 2.82 -2.41 17.10
N GLU A 258 2.30 -2.26 15.91
CA GLU A 258 3.02 -1.65 14.79
C GLU A 258 3.21 -0.13 14.96
N LEU A 259 2.17 0.59 15.33
CA LEU A 259 2.24 2.03 15.53
C LEU A 259 3.20 2.43 16.67
N PRO A 260 3.15 1.80 17.87
CA PRO A 260 4.14 2.04 18.93
C PRO A 260 5.57 1.64 18.53
N LEU A 261 5.71 0.59 17.71
CA LEU A 261 7.00 0.10 17.24
C LEU A 261 7.75 1.14 16.40
N CYS A 262 7.05 2.01 15.67
CA CYS A 262 7.66 3.11 14.91
C CYS A 262 8.58 3.96 15.79
N ALA A 263 8.13 4.33 17.00
CA ALA A 263 8.93 5.14 17.93
C ALA A 263 10.16 4.39 18.46
N VAL A 264 10.04 3.08 18.67
CA VAL A 264 11.16 2.24 19.11
C VAL A 264 12.20 2.14 18.01
N LEU A 265 11.77 1.81 16.79
CA LEU A 265 12.66 1.69 15.63
C LEU A 265 13.34 3.02 15.30
N ALA A 266 12.61 4.14 15.34
CA ALA A 266 13.19 5.46 15.12
C ALA A 266 14.30 5.78 16.13
N ARG A 267 14.11 5.48 17.42
CA ARG A 267 15.14 5.64 18.46
C ARG A 267 16.33 4.70 18.26
N MET A 268 16.09 3.45 17.84
CA MET A 268 17.16 2.51 17.53
C MET A 268 18.02 2.99 16.34
N GLU A 269 17.38 3.48 15.29
CA GLU A 269 18.06 4.01 14.12
C GLU A 269 18.86 5.29 14.45
N THR A 270 18.28 6.18 15.27
CA THR A 270 18.98 7.41 15.73
C THR A 270 20.19 7.08 16.64
N ALA A 271 20.06 6.07 17.51
CA ALA A 271 21.17 5.61 18.35
C ALA A 271 22.27 4.94 17.52
N GLY A 272 21.87 4.24 16.45
CA GLY A 272 22.77 3.49 15.58
C GLY A 272 23.36 2.25 16.24
N VAL A 273 24.13 1.49 15.46
CA VAL A 273 24.93 0.35 15.91
C VAL A 273 26.33 0.49 15.38
N LEU A 274 27.31 0.12 16.19
CA LEU A 274 28.71 0.09 15.79
C LEU A 274 28.93 -1.06 14.80
N ALA A 275 29.34 -0.73 13.57
CA ALA A 275 29.70 -1.72 12.55
C ALA A 275 31.22 -1.85 12.45
N ASP A 276 31.71 -3.10 12.41
CA ASP A 276 33.11 -3.37 12.09
C ASP A 276 33.35 -3.23 10.59
N GLN A 277 33.83 -2.06 10.19
CA GLN A 277 34.09 -1.74 8.79
C GLN A 277 35.13 -2.67 8.16
N MET A 278 36.15 -3.08 8.91
CA MET A 278 37.19 -3.96 8.39
C MET A 278 36.64 -5.37 8.14
N ALA A 279 35.82 -5.89 9.02
CA ALA A 279 35.17 -7.19 8.83
C ALA A 279 34.21 -7.15 7.62
N LEU A 280 33.47 -6.07 7.43
CA LEU A 280 32.57 -5.90 6.27
C LEU A 280 33.36 -5.84 4.95
N VAL A 281 34.46 -5.12 4.88
CA VAL A 281 35.34 -5.06 3.70
C VAL A 281 35.94 -6.43 3.40
N ALA A 282 36.45 -7.13 4.42
CA ALA A 282 37.03 -8.47 4.24
C ALA A 282 35.97 -9.46 3.72
N PHE A 283 34.75 -9.41 4.26
CA PHE A 283 33.64 -10.23 3.80
C PHE A 283 33.21 -9.88 2.35
N GLY A 284 33.15 -8.60 2.01
CA GLY A 284 32.86 -8.12 0.66
C GLY A 284 33.88 -8.62 -0.37
N ASN A 285 35.18 -8.59 -0.03
CA ASN A 285 36.25 -9.10 -0.91
C ASN A 285 36.12 -10.62 -1.13
N MET A 286 35.87 -11.37 -0.04
CA MET A 286 35.64 -12.83 -0.14
C MET A 286 34.44 -13.17 -1.02
N LEU A 287 33.33 -12.42 -0.91
CA LEU A 287 32.16 -12.62 -1.78
C LEU A 287 32.46 -12.31 -3.24
N SER A 288 33.21 -11.24 -3.50
CA SER A 288 33.63 -10.85 -4.86
C SER A 288 34.48 -11.90 -5.54
N GLU A 289 35.45 -12.49 -4.80
CA GLU A 289 36.26 -13.61 -5.29
C GLU A 289 35.39 -14.83 -5.62
N ARG A 290 34.50 -15.23 -4.74
CA ARG A 290 33.57 -16.36 -4.99
C ARG A 290 32.65 -16.12 -6.17
N ILE A 291 32.17 -14.89 -6.37
CA ILE A 291 31.35 -14.53 -7.53
C ILE A 291 32.16 -14.68 -8.81
N ALA A 292 33.40 -14.20 -8.81
CA ALA A 292 34.30 -14.32 -9.97
C ALA A 292 34.59 -15.80 -10.29
N ASP A 293 34.88 -16.64 -9.28
CA ASP A 293 35.08 -18.07 -9.45
C ASP A 293 33.82 -18.77 -10.03
N CYS A 294 32.65 -18.45 -9.51
CA CYS A 294 31.39 -18.99 -10.05
C CYS A 294 31.14 -18.54 -11.50
N GLN A 295 31.44 -17.29 -11.82
CA GLN A 295 31.31 -16.78 -13.19
C GLN A 295 32.26 -17.51 -14.14
N ALA A 296 33.52 -17.74 -13.73
CA ALA A 296 34.51 -18.48 -14.53
C ALA A 296 34.12 -19.96 -14.74
N LEU A 297 33.30 -20.54 -13.87
CA LEU A 297 32.78 -21.89 -14.05
C LEU A 297 31.56 -21.96 -14.99
N ILE A 298 30.86 -20.85 -15.19
CA ILE A 298 29.64 -20.78 -16.03
C ILE A 298 30.03 -20.40 -17.47
N PHE A 299 31.04 -19.59 -17.66
CA PHE A 299 31.54 -19.07 -18.94
C PHE A 299 32.90 -19.68 -19.31
#